data_637942f51dd950f3182e56d5524a5be4
#
_entry.id   637942f51dd950f3182e56d5524a5be4
#
_cell.length_a   1.000
_cell.length_b   1.000
_cell.length_c   1.000
_cell.angle_alpha   90.00
_cell.angle_beta   90.00
_cell.angle_gamma   90.00
#
_symmetry.space_group_name_H-M   'P 1'
#
loop_
_entity.id
_entity.type
_entity.pdbx_description
1 polymer ?
#
loop_
_entity_poly.entity_id
_entity_poly.type
_entity_poly.pdbx_seq_one_letter_code
_entity_poly.pdbx_strand_id
1 'polypeptide(L)'
;GYINEACIAELEADGAFGVEAGTDTTDWSASYGQGGGGMHSTLEDLGAWAASLSGTSFLSDDLAAQRLETADVGLGPFEYGLGIIKLGPSYGHAGEAVGWEAWVGHNPETAVTVVIATNGCSVAEDLLLAAGGLDPALMGALFGS
;
A
#
# COMPACT_ATOMS: atom_id res chain seq x y z
N GLY A 1 -14.53 -3.67 -6.97
CA GLY A 1 -13.34 -4.28 -7.57
C GLY A 1 -13.68 -5.26 -8.67
N TYR A 2 -12.72 -5.53 -9.49
CA TYR A 2 -12.89 -6.47 -10.60
C TYR A 2 -11.70 -7.41 -10.66
N ILE A 3 -11.98 -8.70 -10.88
CA ILE A 3 -10.96 -9.69 -11.17
C ILE A 3 -10.51 -9.50 -12.61
N ASN A 4 -9.23 -9.28 -12.83
CA ASN A 4 -8.60 -9.27 -14.15
C ASN A 4 -7.67 -10.50 -14.30
N GLU A 5 -6.98 -10.63 -15.44
CA GLU A 5 -6.08 -11.76 -15.69
C GLU A 5 -4.91 -11.82 -14.69
N ALA A 6 -4.44 -10.67 -14.21
CA ALA A 6 -3.39 -10.62 -13.19
C ALA A 6 -3.89 -11.20 -11.86
N CYS A 7 -5.11 -10.80 -11.42
CA CYS A 7 -5.75 -11.36 -10.23
C CYS A 7 -5.86 -12.89 -10.31
N ILE A 8 -6.21 -13.43 -11.47
CA ILE A 8 -6.36 -14.89 -11.63
C ILE A 8 -5.04 -15.59 -11.38
N ALA A 9 -3.94 -15.08 -11.94
CA ALA A 9 -2.62 -15.67 -11.78
C ALA A 9 -2.20 -15.69 -10.30
N GLU A 10 -2.48 -14.63 -9.55
CA GLU A 10 -2.20 -14.53 -8.11
C GLU A 10 -3.08 -15.48 -7.30
N LEU A 11 -4.41 -15.48 -7.55
CA LEU A 11 -5.36 -16.37 -6.87
C LEU A 11 -5.05 -17.85 -7.11
N GLU A 12 -4.63 -18.20 -8.32
CA GLU A 12 -4.20 -19.58 -8.64
C GLU A 12 -2.91 -19.94 -7.91
N ALA A 13 -1.96 -19.02 -7.79
CA ALA A 13 -0.73 -19.22 -7.03
C ALA A 13 -1.02 -19.47 -5.55
N ASP A 14 -2.03 -18.78 -4.99
CA ASP A 14 -2.48 -18.93 -3.60
C ASP A 14 -3.44 -20.12 -3.40
N GLY A 15 -3.76 -20.87 -4.47
CA GLY A 15 -4.62 -22.04 -4.43
C GLY A 15 -6.12 -21.73 -4.39
N ALA A 16 -6.52 -20.52 -4.73
CA ALA A 16 -7.92 -20.15 -4.89
C ALA A 16 -8.38 -20.43 -6.33
N PHE A 17 -9.34 -21.34 -6.48
CA PHE A 17 -9.84 -21.76 -7.78
C PHE A 17 -11.29 -21.34 -8.00
N GLY A 18 -11.67 -21.13 -9.27
CA GLY A 18 -13.06 -20.95 -9.67
C GLY A 18 -13.53 -19.51 -9.75
N VAL A 19 -12.61 -18.55 -9.80
CA VAL A 19 -12.92 -17.15 -10.08
C VAL A 19 -12.52 -16.82 -11.52
N GLU A 20 -13.36 -16.12 -12.24
CA GLU A 20 -13.16 -15.79 -13.66
C GLU A 20 -12.83 -14.30 -13.83
N ALA A 21 -12.05 -13.98 -14.89
CA ALA A 21 -11.81 -12.60 -15.29
C ALA A 21 -13.14 -11.87 -15.56
N GLY A 22 -13.25 -10.64 -15.10
CA GLY A 22 -14.48 -9.86 -15.19
C GLY A 22 -15.43 -10.03 -14.00
N THR A 23 -15.12 -10.93 -13.05
CA THR A 23 -15.92 -11.06 -11.82
C THR A 23 -15.90 -9.75 -11.04
N ASP A 24 -17.08 -9.22 -10.72
CA ASP A 24 -17.25 -8.06 -9.87
C ASP A 24 -17.23 -8.47 -8.39
N THR A 25 -16.28 -7.92 -7.66
CA THR A 25 -16.07 -8.18 -6.22
C THR A 25 -16.60 -7.04 -5.32
N THR A 26 -17.35 -6.09 -5.88
CA THR A 26 -17.78 -4.89 -5.17
C THR A 26 -18.59 -5.22 -3.91
N ASP A 27 -19.42 -6.24 -3.98
CA ASP A 27 -20.27 -6.67 -2.86
C ASP A 27 -19.65 -7.79 -2.02
N TRP A 28 -18.40 -8.14 -2.27
CA TRP A 28 -17.73 -9.17 -1.46
C TRP A 28 -17.41 -8.63 -0.07
N SER A 29 -17.63 -9.47 0.94
CA SER A 29 -17.32 -9.06 2.30
C SER A 29 -15.81 -9.00 2.52
N ALA A 30 -15.31 -7.86 2.97
CA ALA A 30 -13.90 -7.72 3.35
C ALA A 30 -13.54 -8.47 4.64
N SER A 31 -14.50 -9.19 5.26
CA SER A 31 -14.27 -9.92 6.52
C SER A 31 -13.23 -11.03 6.39
N TYR A 32 -12.95 -11.53 5.19
CA TYR A 32 -11.87 -12.49 4.97
C TYR A 32 -10.49 -11.93 5.32
N GLY A 33 -10.27 -10.63 5.12
CA GLY A 33 -9.02 -9.94 5.45
C GLY A 33 -8.81 -9.71 6.95
N GLN A 34 -9.85 -9.90 7.77
CA GLN A 34 -9.79 -9.74 9.23
C GLN A 34 -9.03 -8.47 9.65
N GLY A 35 -8.07 -8.59 10.57
CA GLY A 35 -7.22 -7.49 11.01
C GLY A 35 -6.12 -7.08 10.02
N GLY A 36 -5.86 -7.90 8.99
CA GLY A 36 -4.80 -7.65 7.99
C GLY A 36 -5.28 -6.88 6.76
N GLY A 37 -6.59 -6.82 6.46
CA GLY A 37 -7.05 -6.22 5.21
C GLY A 37 -8.55 -5.93 5.14
N GLY A 38 -9.30 -6.09 6.25
CA GLY A 38 -10.75 -5.94 6.28
C GLY A 38 -11.26 -4.49 6.35
N MET A 39 -10.43 -3.49 6.19
CA MET A 39 -10.83 -2.09 6.28
C MET A 39 -11.23 -1.53 4.92
N HIS A 40 -12.28 -0.68 4.91
CA HIS A 40 -12.65 0.16 3.79
C HIS A 40 -12.32 1.61 4.10
N SER A 41 -11.89 2.35 3.09
CA SER A 41 -11.52 3.76 3.23
C SER A 41 -11.82 4.54 1.95
N THR A 42 -11.65 5.86 2.02
CA THR A 42 -11.61 6.76 0.87
C THR A 42 -10.16 7.18 0.60
N LEU A 43 -9.88 7.69 -0.60
CA LEU A 43 -8.54 8.24 -0.90
C LEU A 43 -8.19 9.41 0.04
N GLU A 44 -9.17 10.22 0.42
CA GLU A 44 -8.99 11.36 1.33
C GLU A 44 -8.60 10.90 2.74
N ASP A 45 -9.33 9.91 3.29
CA ASP A 45 -9.05 9.37 4.62
C ASP A 45 -7.72 8.61 4.64
N LEU A 46 -7.38 7.87 3.57
CA LEU A 46 -6.08 7.23 3.41
C LEU A 46 -4.95 8.26 3.36
N GLY A 47 -5.16 9.41 2.71
CA GLY A 47 -4.20 10.50 2.70
C GLY A 47 -3.97 11.09 4.10
N ALA A 48 -5.02 11.34 4.85
CA ALA A 48 -4.93 11.82 6.23
C ALA A 48 -4.25 10.78 7.14
N TRP A 49 -4.59 9.50 6.98
CA TRP A 49 -3.94 8.40 7.68
C TRP A 49 -2.44 8.32 7.37
N ALA A 50 -2.06 8.32 6.09
CA ALA A 50 -0.66 8.25 5.66
C ALA A 50 0.17 9.40 6.24
N ALA A 51 -0.34 10.63 6.22
CA ALA A 51 0.32 11.79 6.82
C ALA A 51 0.52 11.64 8.34
N SER A 52 -0.31 10.86 9.01
CA SER A 52 -0.19 10.60 10.45
C SER A 52 0.80 9.48 10.81
N LEU A 53 1.18 8.63 9.85
CA LEU A 53 1.97 7.43 10.10
C LEU A 53 3.37 7.72 10.63
N SER A 54 4.01 8.80 10.18
CA SER A 54 5.34 9.22 10.61
C SER A 54 5.32 10.16 11.81
N GLY A 55 4.13 10.47 12.37
CA GLY A 55 3.96 11.39 13.46
C GLY A 55 3.60 10.73 14.79
N THR A 56 3.40 11.57 15.80
CA THR A 56 3.05 11.17 17.17
C THR A 56 1.56 11.29 17.47
N SER A 57 0.71 11.45 16.44
CA SER A 57 -0.72 11.74 16.59
C SER A 57 -1.49 10.68 17.41
N PHE A 58 -1.05 9.43 17.35
CA PHE A 58 -1.70 8.28 18.02
C PHE A 58 -0.78 7.53 18.97
N LEU A 59 0.49 7.87 19.01
CA LEU A 59 1.52 7.18 19.79
C LEU A 59 2.31 8.19 20.62
N SER A 60 2.90 7.73 21.73
CA SER A 60 3.94 8.51 22.40
C SER A 60 5.18 8.63 21.50
N ASP A 61 6.03 9.62 21.77
CA ASP A 61 7.25 9.85 21.00
C ASP A 61 8.13 8.60 20.92
N ASP A 62 8.28 7.88 22.03
CA ASP A 62 9.06 6.64 22.10
C ASP A 62 8.46 5.53 21.22
N LEU A 63 7.14 5.38 21.21
CA LEU A 63 6.46 4.36 20.40
C LEU A 63 6.46 4.74 18.92
N ALA A 64 6.32 6.03 18.61
CA ALA A 64 6.44 6.52 17.24
C ALA A 64 7.85 6.28 16.69
N ALA A 65 8.89 6.55 17.49
CA ALA A 65 10.27 6.24 17.12
C ALA A 65 10.49 4.75 16.87
N GLN A 66 10.03 3.88 17.79
CA GLN A 66 10.13 2.43 17.63
C GLN A 66 9.40 1.92 16.37
N ARG A 67 8.24 2.51 16.03
CA ARG A 67 7.49 2.16 14.83
C ARG A 67 8.28 2.42 13.56
N LEU A 68 9.05 3.51 13.53
CA LEU A 68 9.85 3.93 12.38
C LEU A 68 11.24 3.27 12.33
N GLU A 69 11.61 2.47 13.33
CA GLU A 69 12.78 1.61 13.24
C GLU A 69 12.50 0.49 12.23
N THR A 70 13.15 0.58 11.08
CA THR A 70 12.97 -0.34 9.96
C THR A 70 14.22 -1.17 9.73
N ALA A 71 14.05 -2.35 9.15
CA ALA A 71 15.13 -3.24 8.76
C ALA A 71 14.93 -3.70 7.30
N ASP A 72 16.03 -3.99 6.63
CA ASP A 72 16.00 -4.65 5.33
C ASP A 72 15.43 -6.07 5.51
N VAL A 73 14.37 -6.35 4.79
CA VAL A 73 13.67 -7.64 4.82
C VAL A 73 13.90 -8.46 3.54
N GLY A 74 14.82 -8.02 2.68
CA GLY A 74 15.17 -8.71 1.43
C GLY A 74 14.14 -8.54 0.31
N LEU A 75 13.27 -7.55 0.41
CA LEU A 75 12.24 -7.24 -0.58
C LEU A 75 12.62 -6.02 -1.44
N GLY A 76 13.79 -6.06 -2.06
CA GLY A 76 14.26 -4.97 -2.93
C GLY A 76 14.57 -3.68 -2.15
N PRO A 77 14.06 -2.50 -2.57
CA PRO A 77 14.42 -1.23 -1.95
C PRO A 77 13.64 -0.93 -0.66
N PHE A 78 12.87 -1.89 -0.13
CA PHE A 78 12.02 -1.70 1.02
C PHE A 78 12.70 -2.11 2.32
N GLU A 79 12.53 -1.27 3.33
CA GLU A 79 12.72 -1.64 4.72
C GLU A 79 11.33 -1.81 5.38
N TYR A 80 11.22 -2.65 6.39
CA TYR A 80 9.97 -2.89 7.11
C TYR A 80 10.14 -2.67 8.62
N GLY A 81 9.18 -1.99 9.22
CA GLY A 81 9.11 -1.72 10.65
C GLY A 81 7.88 -2.37 11.30
N LEU A 82 7.36 -1.75 12.34
CA LEU A 82 6.16 -2.22 13.03
C LEU A 82 4.89 -1.83 12.27
N GLY A 83 4.52 -2.64 11.26
CA GLY A 83 3.37 -2.39 10.39
C GLY A 83 3.54 -1.15 9.50
N ILE A 84 4.77 -0.89 9.06
CA ILE A 84 5.09 0.22 8.18
C ILE A 84 6.22 -0.17 7.23
N ILE A 85 6.06 0.22 5.98
CA ILE A 85 7.08 0.11 4.94
C ILE A 85 7.80 1.45 4.84
N LYS A 86 9.12 1.42 4.75
CA LYS A 86 9.94 2.57 4.39
C LYS A 86 10.48 2.38 2.98
N LEU A 87 10.26 3.36 2.13
CA LEU A 87 10.80 3.45 0.78
C LEU A 87 11.48 4.82 0.61
N GLY A 88 12.82 4.81 0.58
CA GLY A 88 13.59 6.05 0.64
C GLY A 88 13.21 6.88 1.87
N PRO A 89 12.87 8.18 1.74
CA PRO A 89 12.45 9.02 2.86
C PRO A 89 10.98 8.87 3.24
N SER A 90 10.21 8.07 2.51
CA SER A 90 8.76 7.92 2.69
C SER A 90 8.42 6.70 3.54
N TYR A 91 7.38 6.86 4.36
CA TYR A 91 6.79 5.82 5.19
C TYR A 91 5.35 5.56 4.77
N GLY A 92 4.94 4.31 4.71
CA GLY A 92 3.62 3.95 4.24
C GLY A 92 3.31 2.46 4.32
N HIS A 93 2.37 2.01 3.52
CA HIS A 93 2.07 0.59 3.35
C HIS A 93 1.37 0.33 2.02
N ALA A 94 1.56 -0.90 1.52
CA ALA A 94 0.76 -1.45 0.43
C ALA A 94 -0.39 -2.29 1.00
N GLY A 95 -1.43 -2.45 0.23
CA GLY A 95 -2.53 -3.37 0.53
C GLY A 95 -3.06 -3.98 -0.75
N GLU A 96 -3.35 -5.26 -0.66
CA GLU A 96 -3.95 -6.04 -1.73
C GLU A 96 -5.14 -6.83 -1.18
N ALA A 97 -6.21 -6.81 -1.90
CA ALA A 97 -7.40 -7.60 -1.65
C ALA A 97 -8.00 -8.02 -2.99
N VAL A 98 -8.80 -9.06 -3.00
CA VAL A 98 -9.35 -9.61 -4.25
C VAL A 98 -10.04 -8.52 -5.08
N GLY A 99 -9.43 -8.13 -6.20
CA GLY A 99 -9.91 -7.08 -7.10
C GLY A 99 -9.68 -5.65 -6.63
N TRP A 100 -8.86 -5.43 -5.60
CA TRP A 100 -8.52 -4.11 -5.08
C TRP A 100 -7.08 -4.05 -4.65
N GLU A 101 -6.41 -2.96 -4.97
CA GLU A 101 -5.07 -2.67 -4.48
C GLU A 101 -4.96 -1.22 -4.04
N ALA A 102 -4.08 -0.98 -3.08
CA ALA A 102 -3.79 0.36 -2.61
C ALA A 102 -2.32 0.50 -2.20
N TRP A 103 -1.79 1.68 -2.41
CA TRP A 103 -0.56 2.17 -1.81
C TRP A 103 -0.82 3.50 -1.13
N VAL A 104 -0.26 3.66 0.06
CA VAL A 104 -0.21 4.95 0.75
C VAL A 104 1.23 5.21 1.19
N GLY A 105 1.69 6.45 1.04
CA GLY A 105 3.02 6.86 1.47
C GLY A 105 3.06 8.34 1.83
N HIS A 106 3.84 8.67 2.85
CA HIS A 106 4.08 10.04 3.29
C HIS A 106 5.58 10.27 3.47
N ASN A 107 6.08 11.33 2.86
CA ASN A 107 7.43 11.81 3.10
C ASN A 107 7.36 12.95 4.15
N PRO A 108 7.84 12.73 5.39
CA PRO A 108 7.76 13.74 6.44
C PRO A 108 8.67 14.95 6.21
N GLU A 109 9.72 14.81 5.38
CA GLU A 109 10.64 15.92 5.09
C GLU A 109 10.02 16.94 4.14
N THR A 110 9.30 16.46 3.13
CA THR A 110 8.65 17.31 2.11
C THR A 110 7.17 17.56 2.39
N ALA A 111 6.60 16.85 3.37
CA ALA A 111 5.16 16.80 3.68
C ALA A 111 4.30 16.36 2.48
N VAL A 112 4.87 15.61 1.54
CA VAL A 112 4.13 15.05 0.40
C VAL A 112 3.52 13.72 0.80
N THR A 113 2.23 13.57 0.51
CA THR A 113 1.49 12.33 0.69
C THR A 113 1.01 11.82 -0.66
N VAL A 114 1.18 10.54 -0.90
CA VAL A 114 0.67 9.84 -2.09
C VAL A 114 -0.27 8.74 -1.68
N VAL A 115 -1.41 8.68 -2.35
CA VAL A 115 -2.37 7.59 -2.25
C VAL A 115 -2.70 7.12 -3.65
N ILE A 116 -2.53 5.84 -3.89
CA ILE A 116 -2.90 5.19 -5.14
C ILE A 116 -3.86 4.05 -4.76
N ALA A 117 -4.96 3.94 -5.47
CA ALA A 117 -5.87 2.81 -5.33
C ALA A 117 -6.37 2.38 -6.71
N THR A 118 -6.49 1.09 -6.92
CA THR A 118 -7.05 0.50 -8.13
C THR A 118 -8.22 -0.43 -7.77
N ASN A 119 -9.16 -0.54 -8.67
CA ASN A 119 -10.30 -1.43 -8.56
C ASN A 119 -10.13 -2.71 -9.40
N GLY A 120 -8.91 -3.19 -9.48
CA GLY A 120 -8.47 -4.41 -10.14
C GLY A 120 -7.16 -4.82 -9.52
N CYS A 121 -6.69 -6.04 -9.75
CA CYS A 121 -5.33 -6.39 -9.44
C CYS A 121 -4.41 -5.82 -10.53
N SER A 122 -3.40 -5.12 -10.12
CA SER A 122 -2.21 -4.89 -10.90
C SER A 122 -1.11 -5.71 -10.24
N VAL A 123 -0.09 -6.08 -10.93
CA VAL A 123 1.04 -6.71 -10.27
C VAL A 123 1.56 -5.69 -9.25
N ALA A 124 1.68 -6.07 -7.98
CA ALA A 124 2.09 -5.15 -6.90
C ALA A 124 3.42 -4.45 -7.21
N GLU A 125 4.28 -5.10 -8.01
CA GLU A 125 5.43 -4.48 -8.67
C GLU A 125 5.04 -3.33 -9.59
N ASP A 126 3.88 -3.37 -10.25
CA ASP A 126 3.42 -2.32 -11.16
C ASP A 126 2.88 -1.10 -10.41
N LEU A 127 2.29 -1.24 -9.23
CA LEU A 127 1.93 -0.10 -8.37
C LEU A 127 3.18 0.62 -7.84
N LEU A 128 4.20 -0.15 -7.51
CA LEU A 128 5.50 0.39 -7.11
C LEU A 128 6.30 0.90 -8.31
N LEU A 129 6.19 0.22 -9.47
CA LEU A 129 6.75 0.68 -10.74
C LEU A 129 5.95 1.85 -11.30
N ALA A 130 4.64 1.91 -11.09
CA ALA A 130 3.82 3.08 -11.44
C ALA A 130 4.10 4.24 -10.50
N ALA A 131 4.35 3.99 -9.22
CA ALA A 131 4.95 4.98 -8.32
C ALA A 131 6.38 5.34 -8.79
N GLY A 132 7.15 4.39 -9.32
CA GLY A 132 8.49 4.57 -9.91
C GLY A 132 8.49 5.08 -11.35
N GLY A 133 7.40 4.91 -12.08
CA GLY A 133 7.16 5.45 -13.43
C GLY A 133 6.45 6.80 -13.45
N LEU A 134 6.12 7.35 -12.28
CA LEU A 134 5.69 8.73 -12.14
C LEU A 134 6.84 9.66 -12.61
N ASP A 135 6.46 10.82 -13.15
CA ASP A 135 7.40 11.87 -13.57
C ASP A 135 8.60 11.96 -12.61
N PRO A 136 9.85 11.94 -13.09
CA PRO A 136 11.05 12.05 -12.25
C PRO A 136 11.03 13.21 -11.26
N ALA A 137 10.35 14.32 -11.60
CA ALA A 137 10.15 15.45 -10.69
C ALA A 137 9.22 15.08 -9.52
N LEU A 138 8.18 14.29 -9.79
CA LEU A 138 7.29 13.79 -8.77
C LEU A 138 8.01 12.74 -7.90
N MET A 139 8.81 11.86 -8.51
CA MET A 139 9.65 10.91 -7.78
C MET A 139 10.67 11.61 -6.89
N GLY A 140 11.33 12.66 -7.39
CA GLY A 140 12.22 13.48 -6.58
C GLY A 140 11.51 14.17 -5.41
N ALA A 141 10.26 14.61 -5.60
CA ALA A 141 9.44 15.20 -4.53
C ALA A 141 8.96 14.17 -3.50
N LEU A 142 8.71 12.93 -3.95
CA LEU A 142 8.20 11.83 -3.11
C LEU A 142 9.30 11.11 -2.34
N PHE A 143 10.41 10.80 -3.02
CA PHE A 143 11.42 9.88 -2.53
C PHE A 143 12.79 10.53 -2.34
N GLY A 144 12.94 11.80 -2.65
CA GLY A 144 14.21 12.51 -2.62
C GLY A 144 15.09 12.15 -3.83
N SER A 145 15.89 13.09 -4.30
CA SER A 145 16.91 12.89 -5.34
C SER A 145 18.24 12.46 -4.74
#